data_fab8c715e30a291b5c7559f339fe6437
#
_entry.id   fab8c715e30a291b5c7559f339fe6437
#
_cell.length_a   1.000
_cell.length_b   1.000
_cell.length_c   1.000
_cell.angle_alpha   90.00
_cell.angle_beta   90.00
_cell.angle_gamma   90.00
#
_symmetry.space_group_name_H-M   'P 1'
#
loop_
_entity.id
_entity.type
_entity.pdbx_description
1 polymer ?
#
loop_
_entity_poly.entity_id
_entity_poly.type
_entity_poly.pdbx_seq_one_letter_code
_entity_poly.pdbx_strand_id
1 'polypeptide(L)'
;MTSYLGSHEMNPARLTLEETEKGFYSGSWMFPANAVGLPAEVSFTDCEALQRNLPTIQGKYLVTDIEVECDLTLKGKEVAFKGLTRLTDALISIKFLDETTYEGLASINNPKFNIPQEVSIYPVSYFWLGVEHLLSGIDHMLFVFGLLFLVSGAINLVKT
;
A
#
# COMPACT_ATOMS: atom_id res chain seq x y z
N MET A 1 24.85 21.11 -20.77
CA MET A 1 24.64 19.71 -20.36
C MET A 1 23.67 19.74 -19.20
N THR A 2 22.39 19.55 -19.48
CA THR A 2 21.31 19.51 -18.48
C THR A 2 21.26 18.11 -17.91
N SER A 3 21.72 17.94 -16.68
CA SER A 3 21.55 16.69 -15.93
C SER A 3 20.05 16.53 -15.66
N TYR A 4 19.41 15.59 -16.35
CA TYR A 4 18.12 15.07 -15.96
C TYR A 4 18.34 14.30 -14.64
N LEU A 5 18.02 14.93 -13.53
CA LEU A 5 17.72 14.24 -12.28
C LEU A 5 16.44 13.46 -12.54
N GLY A 6 16.58 12.23 -13.03
CA GLY A 6 15.48 11.29 -13.09
C GLY A 6 15.00 11.05 -11.66
N SER A 7 13.92 11.70 -11.27
CA SER A 7 13.12 11.28 -10.14
C SER A 7 12.77 9.82 -10.43
N HIS A 8 13.31 8.90 -9.64
CA HIS A 8 12.91 7.50 -9.67
C HIS A 8 11.43 7.45 -9.30
N GLU A 9 10.55 7.43 -10.30
CA GLU A 9 9.14 7.14 -10.08
C GLU A 9 9.08 5.73 -9.48
N MET A 10 8.94 5.66 -8.17
CA MET A 10 8.67 4.40 -7.48
C MET A 10 7.24 4.00 -7.84
N ASN A 11 7.12 3.03 -8.74
CA ASN A 11 5.85 2.43 -9.10
C ASN A 11 5.74 1.10 -8.32
N PRO A 12 5.16 1.09 -7.10
CA PRO A 12 4.98 -0.14 -6.34
C PRO A 12 3.99 -1.06 -7.04
N ALA A 13 4.20 -2.36 -6.90
CA ALA A 13 3.16 -3.32 -7.20
C ALA A 13 1.97 -3.12 -6.26
N ARG A 14 0.76 -3.51 -6.67
CA ARG A 14 -0.46 -3.31 -5.88
C ARG A 14 -1.31 -4.56 -5.90
N LEU A 15 -1.64 -5.05 -4.73
CA LEU A 15 -2.66 -6.07 -4.52
C LEU A 15 -3.88 -5.42 -3.89
N THR A 16 -5.01 -5.46 -4.59
CA THR A 16 -6.29 -4.96 -4.06
C THR A 16 -7.25 -6.13 -4.02
N LEU A 17 -7.81 -6.41 -2.85
CA LEU A 17 -8.80 -7.46 -2.64
C LEU A 17 -10.02 -6.88 -1.93
N GLU A 18 -11.20 -7.34 -2.30
CA GLU A 18 -12.46 -7.05 -1.64
C GLU A 18 -13.16 -8.37 -1.31
N GLU A 19 -13.57 -8.54 -0.06
CA GLU A 19 -14.34 -9.69 0.38
C GLU A 19 -15.77 -9.55 -0.16
N THR A 20 -16.13 -10.41 -1.10
CA THR A 20 -17.46 -10.42 -1.74
C THR A 20 -18.46 -11.28 -0.97
N GLU A 21 -17.99 -12.38 -0.44
CA GLU A 21 -18.69 -13.31 0.45
C GLU A 21 -17.72 -13.78 1.53
N LYS A 22 -18.21 -14.33 2.61
CA LYS A 22 -17.39 -14.81 3.72
C LYS A 22 -16.32 -15.79 3.25
N GLY A 23 -15.06 -15.39 3.34
CA GLY A 23 -13.91 -16.18 2.90
C GLY A 23 -13.61 -16.11 1.39
N PHE A 24 -14.45 -15.43 0.60
CA PHE A 24 -14.22 -15.23 -0.83
C PHE A 24 -13.84 -13.80 -1.14
N TYR A 25 -12.70 -13.64 -1.80
CA TYR A 25 -12.13 -12.34 -2.15
C TYR A 25 -11.95 -12.26 -3.65
N SER A 26 -12.30 -11.11 -4.23
CA SER A 26 -11.98 -10.80 -5.61
C SER A 26 -11.18 -9.50 -5.70
N GLY A 27 -10.33 -9.39 -6.71
CA GLY A 27 -9.55 -8.18 -6.87
C GLY A 27 -8.54 -8.26 -7.99
N SER A 28 -7.50 -7.45 -7.90
CA SER A 28 -6.48 -7.34 -8.92
C SER A 28 -5.07 -7.32 -8.35
N TRP A 29 -4.17 -7.99 -9.05
CA TRP A 29 -2.74 -7.88 -8.88
C TRP A 29 -2.15 -7.04 -10.00
N MET A 30 -1.59 -5.89 -9.64
CA MET A 30 -0.97 -4.94 -10.55
C MET A 30 0.52 -4.93 -10.32
N PHE A 31 1.31 -5.32 -11.32
CA PHE A 31 2.76 -5.34 -11.25
C PHE A 31 3.35 -4.36 -12.29
N PRO A 32 4.38 -3.54 -11.95
CA PRO A 32 4.95 -2.59 -12.92
C PRO A 32 5.48 -3.30 -14.16
N ALA A 33 4.99 -2.89 -15.32
CA ALA A 33 5.37 -3.53 -16.61
C ALA A 33 6.84 -3.30 -16.99
N ASN A 34 7.47 -2.28 -16.40
CA ASN A 34 8.89 -1.95 -16.61
C ASN A 34 9.81 -2.52 -15.52
N ALA A 35 9.26 -3.31 -14.57
CA ALA A 35 10.09 -3.94 -13.56
C ALA A 35 11.03 -4.98 -14.16
N VAL A 36 12.23 -5.06 -13.59
CA VAL A 36 13.22 -6.06 -14.02
C VAL A 36 12.85 -7.41 -13.40
N GLY A 37 12.69 -8.44 -14.24
CA GLY A 37 12.37 -9.80 -13.81
C GLY A 37 10.95 -10.22 -14.15
N LEU A 38 10.55 -11.36 -13.59
CA LEU A 38 9.18 -11.86 -13.69
C LEU A 38 8.29 -11.13 -12.66
N PRO A 39 6.97 -11.01 -12.93
CA PRO A 39 6.02 -10.51 -11.94
C PRO A 39 6.13 -11.30 -10.64
N ALA A 40 6.11 -10.60 -9.51
CA ALA A 40 6.12 -11.25 -8.22
C ALA A 40 4.84 -12.07 -8.02
N GLU A 41 4.99 -13.24 -7.42
CA GLU A 41 3.89 -14.12 -7.05
C GLU A 41 3.39 -13.76 -5.63
N VAL A 42 2.08 -13.80 -5.43
CA VAL A 42 1.45 -13.65 -4.12
C VAL A 42 0.86 -15.00 -3.68
N SER A 43 1.04 -15.33 -2.42
CA SER A 43 0.48 -16.52 -1.79
C SER A 43 -0.10 -16.19 -0.42
N PHE A 44 -1.10 -16.96 -0.01
CA PHE A 44 -1.83 -16.80 1.24
C PHE A 44 -1.78 -18.13 1.99
N THR A 45 -1.49 -18.10 3.28
CA THR A 45 -1.48 -19.32 4.10
C THR A 45 -2.91 -19.82 4.28
N ASP A 46 -3.12 -21.12 4.04
CA ASP A 46 -4.42 -21.80 4.15
C ASP A 46 -5.55 -21.16 3.33
N CYS A 47 -5.20 -20.59 2.18
CA CYS A 47 -6.16 -20.10 1.20
C CYS A 47 -5.67 -20.45 -0.20
N GLU A 48 -6.60 -20.64 -1.11
CA GLU A 48 -6.31 -20.88 -2.51
C GLU A 48 -6.45 -19.58 -3.31
N ALA A 49 -5.40 -19.21 -4.05
CA ALA A 49 -5.40 -18.05 -4.91
C ALA A 49 -5.41 -18.48 -6.38
N LEU A 50 -6.37 -18.01 -7.13
CA LEU A 50 -6.57 -18.33 -8.55
C LEU A 50 -6.44 -17.06 -9.38
N GLN A 51 -5.59 -17.12 -10.40
CA GLN A 51 -5.53 -16.09 -11.44
C GLN A 51 -6.58 -16.43 -12.50
N ARG A 52 -7.52 -15.52 -12.74
CA ARG A 52 -8.65 -15.75 -13.65
C ARG A 52 -8.35 -15.47 -15.10
N ASN A 53 -7.36 -14.64 -15.39
CA ASN A 53 -7.00 -14.26 -16.75
C ASN A 53 -5.49 -14.16 -16.92
N LEU A 54 -5.06 -14.08 -18.17
CA LEU A 54 -3.68 -13.73 -18.50
C LEU A 54 -3.44 -12.26 -18.17
N PRO A 55 -2.22 -11.89 -17.70
CA PRO A 55 -1.87 -10.51 -17.43
C PRO A 55 -2.11 -9.62 -18.66
N THR A 56 -2.79 -8.51 -18.46
CA THR A 56 -3.04 -7.48 -19.50
C THR A 56 -2.28 -6.21 -19.16
N ILE A 57 -1.77 -5.52 -20.18
CA ILE A 57 -1.07 -4.25 -19.98
C ILE A 57 -2.12 -3.15 -19.86
N GLN A 58 -2.12 -2.48 -18.70
CA GLN A 58 -2.93 -1.30 -18.45
C GLN A 58 -2.04 -0.15 -17.99
N GLY A 59 -1.77 0.79 -18.88
CA GLY A 59 -0.86 1.89 -18.61
C GLY A 59 0.56 1.40 -18.30
N LYS A 60 1.04 1.64 -17.08
CA LYS A 60 2.38 1.24 -16.61
C LYS A 60 2.39 -0.12 -15.90
N TYR A 61 1.26 -0.83 -15.85
CA TYR A 61 1.11 -2.07 -15.09
C TYR A 61 0.69 -3.25 -15.96
N LEU A 62 1.17 -4.42 -15.55
CA LEU A 62 0.60 -5.72 -15.88
C LEU A 62 -0.49 -5.98 -14.83
N VAL A 63 -1.72 -6.12 -15.28
CA VAL A 63 -2.88 -6.33 -14.41
C VAL A 63 -3.41 -7.74 -14.62
N THR A 64 -3.62 -8.44 -13.51
CA THR A 64 -4.19 -9.79 -13.47
C THR A 64 -5.33 -9.79 -12.46
N ASP A 65 -6.48 -10.32 -12.83
CA ASP A 65 -7.56 -10.54 -11.87
C ASP A 65 -7.22 -11.76 -11.01
N ILE A 66 -7.44 -11.61 -9.72
CA ILE A 66 -7.15 -12.64 -8.73
C ILE A 66 -8.40 -12.88 -7.87
N GLU A 67 -8.68 -14.14 -7.62
CA GLU A 67 -9.66 -14.58 -6.63
C GLU A 67 -8.95 -15.38 -5.54
N VAL A 68 -9.37 -15.18 -4.31
CA VAL A 68 -8.81 -15.90 -3.16
C VAL A 68 -9.95 -16.52 -2.39
N GLU A 69 -9.84 -17.82 -2.14
CA GLU A 69 -10.78 -18.59 -1.36
C GLU A 69 -10.11 -19.07 -0.08
N CYS A 70 -10.73 -18.79 1.05
CA CYS A 70 -10.28 -19.20 2.38
C CYS A 70 -11.44 -19.89 3.11
N ASP A 71 -11.14 -20.78 4.04
CA ASP A 71 -12.16 -21.46 4.85
C ASP A 71 -13.07 -20.48 5.61
N LEU A 72 -12.51 -19.38 6.13
CA LEU A 72 -13.26 -18.40 6.93
C LEU A 72 -12.98 -16.96 6.52
N THR A 73 -11.75 -16.52 6.67
CA THR A 73 -11.33 -15.13 6.41
C THR A 73 -9.81 -15.04 6.23
N LEU A 74 -9.35 -13.97 5.59
CA LEU A 74 -7.93 -13.62 5.54
C LEU A 74 -7.39 -13.01 6.85
N LYS A 75 -8.25 -12.59 7.77
CA LYS A 75 -7.82 -12.07 9.07
C LYS A 75 -7.06 -13.15 9.85
N GLY A 76 -5.88 -12.79 10.36
CA GLY A 76 -4.99 -13.70 11.08
C GLY A 76 -4.10 -14.59 10.19
N LYS A 77 -4.19 -14.47 8.86
CA LYS A 77 -3.39 -15.28 7.93
C LYS A 77 -2.15 -14.53 7.44
N GLU A 78 -1.12 -15.30 7.05
CA GLU A 78 0.09 -14.74 6.45
C GLU A 78 -0.11 -14.55 4.95
N VAL A 79 0.31 -13.40 4.44
CA VAL A 79 0.48 -13.12 3.02
C VAL A 79 1.97 -13.06 2.71
N ALA A 80 2.39 -13.74 1.66
CA ALA A 80 3.77 -13.79 1.24
C ALA A 80 3.92 -13.42 -0.24
N PHE A 81 4.95 -12.66 -0.55
CA PHE A 81 5.34 -12.28 -1.91
C PHE A 81 6.68 -12.90 -2.25
N LYS A 82 6.74 -13.53 -3.41
CA LYS A 82 7.97 -14.12 -3.97
C LYS A 82 8.34 -13.41 -5.25
N GLY A 83 9.57 -12.94 -5.34
CA GLY A 83 10.07 -12.26 -6.54
C GLY A 83 10.03 -10.72 -6.46
N LEU A 84 9.79 -10.12 -5.28
CA LEU A 84 10.01 -8.70 -5.08
C LEU A 84 11.49 -8.35 -5.27
N THR A 85 11.76 -7.17 -5.78
CA THR A 85 13.11 -6.65 -6.00
C THR A 85 13.37 -5.45 -5.12
N ARG A 86 14.60 -4.96 -5.08
CA ARG A 86 14.95 -3.72 -4.34
C ARG A 86 14.26 -2.46 -4.88
N LEU A 87 13.74 -2.54 -6.11
CA LEU A 87 13.09 -1.42 -6.80
C LEU A 87 11.57 -1.56 -6.85
N THR A 88 11.03 -2.68 -6.34
CA THR A 88 9.60 -2.97 -6.43
C THR A 88 9.09 -3.47 -5.10
N ASP A 89 8.48 -2.59 -4.36
CA ASP A 89 7.68 -2.92 -3.17
C ASP A 89 6.25 -3.25 -3.60
N ALA A 90 5.49 -3.94 -2.75
CA ALA A 90 4.09 -4.25 -2.99
C ALA A 90 3.20 -3.62 -1.93
N LEU A 91 2.28 -2.78 -2.35
CA LEU A 91 1.20 -2.24 -1.53
C LEU A 91 0.02 -3.23 -1.54
N ILE A 92 -0.54 -3.48 -0.39
CA ILE A 92 -1.69 -4.36 -0.21
C ILE A 92 -2.83 -3.56 0.38
N SER A 93 -4.02 -3.73 -0.19
CA SER A 93 -5.27 -3.20 0.35
C SER A 93 -6.32 -4.31 0.31
N ILE A 94 -6.88 -4.65 1.47
CA ILE A 94 -7.91 -5.70 1.61
C ILE A 94 -9.10 -5.07 2.33
N LYS A 95 -10.24 -5.01 1.63
CA LYS A 95 -11.51 -4.59 2.20
C LYS A 95 -12.30 -5.82 2.62
N PHE A 96 -12.78 -5.84 3.87
CA PHE A 96 -13.55 -6.92 4.44
C PHE A 96 -15.06 -6.61 4.41
N LEU A 97 -15.90 -7.65 4.58
CA LEU A 97 -17.37 -7.52 4.64
C LEU A 97 -17.86 -6.60 5.76
N ASP A 98 -17.11 -6.49 6.85
CA ASP A 98 -17.40 -5.60 7.98
C ASP A 98 -16.95 -4.14 7.74
N GLU A 99 -16.71 -3.78 6.48
CA GLU A 99 -16.22 -2.45 6.02
C GLU A 99 -14.85 -2.06 6.59
N THR A 100 -14.17 -2.94 7.32
CA THR A 100 -12.78 -2.69 7.73
C THR A 100 -11.83 -2.85 6.53
N THR A 101 -10.77 -2.05 6.48
CA THR A 101 -9.75 -2.13 5.44
C THR A 101 -8.38 -2.34 6.08
N TYR A 102 -7.67 -3.35 5.61
CA TYR A 102 -6.28 -3.58 5.94
C TYR A 102 -5.39 -3.04 4.83
N GLU A 103 -4.35 -2.31 5.21
CA GLU A 103 -3.31 -1.87 4.30
C GLU A 103 -1.95 -2.29 4.81
N GLY A 104 -1.11 -2.76 3.91
CA GLY A 104 0.22 -3.25 4.22
C GLY A 104 1.21 -2.94 3.12
N LEU A 105 2.49 -3.02 3.47
CA LEU A 105 3.61 -2.85 2.56
C LEU A 105 4.55 -4.04 2.68
N ALA A 106 4.77 -4.74 1.58
CA ALA A 106 5.79 -5.77 1.47
C ALA A 106 6.99 -5.23 0.68
N SER A 107 8.18 -5.64 1.09
CA SER A 107 9.43 -5.31 0.41
C SER A 107 10.33 -6.53 0.33
N ILE A 108 11.44 -6.44 -0.40
CA ILE A 108 12.42 -7.53 -0.48
C ILE A 108 12.95 -7.96 0.88
N ASN A 109 13.07 -7.03 1.82
CA ASN A 109 13.56 -7.30 3.18
C ASN A 109 12.47 -7.88 4.09
N ASN A 110 11.21 -7.61 3.77
CA ASN A 110 10.04 -8.01 4.54
C ASN A 110 8.93 -8.50 3.59
N PRO A 111 9.16 -9.66 2.91
CA PRO A 111 8.26 -10.14 1.86
C PRO A 111 7.01 -10.83 2.40
N LYS A 112 6.89 -10.95 3.71
CA LYS A 112 5.80 -11.63 4.42
C LYS A 112 5.25 -10.74 5.53
N PHE A 113 3.96 -10.82 5.75
CA PHE A 113 3.31 -10.17 6.90
C PHE A 113 2.04 -10.91 7.28
N ASN A 114 1.65 -10.76 8.54
CA ASN A 114 0.40 -11.31 9.05
C ASN A 114 -0.68 -10.24 9.04
N ILE A 115 -1.83 -10.55 8.45
CA ILE A 115 -3.01 -9.71 8.57
C ILE A 115 -3.52 -9.85 10.02
N PRO A 116 -3.70 -8.75 10.78
CA PRO A 116 -4.17 -8.85 12.15
C PRO A 116 -5.59 -9.42 12.22
N GLN A 117 -5.91 -10.09 13.33
CA GLN A 117 -7.26 -10.61 13.58
C GLN A 117 -8.28 -9.45 13.72
N GLU A 118 -7.86 -8.37 14.39
CA GLU A 118 -8.65 -7.16 14.54
C GLU A 118 -8.09 -6.09 13.62
N VAL A 119 -8.84 -5.75 12.58
CA VAL A 119 -8.51 -4.67 11.65
C VAL A 119 -9.25 -3.42 12.10
N SER A 120 -8.53 -2.36 12.38
CA SER A 120 -9.12 -1.08 12.79
C SER A 120 -9.82 -0.39 11.62
N ILE A 121 -11.02 0.14 11.86
CA ILE A 121 -11.77 0.96 10.90
C ILE A 121 -11.00 2.23 10.52
N TYR A 122 -10.20 2.73 11.46
CA TYR A 122 -9.31 3.87 11.23
C TYR A 122 -7.87 3.40 11.39
N PRO A 123 -7.04 3.49 10.34
CA PRO A 123 -5.62 3.16 10.46
C PRO A 123 -4.93 4.21 11.33
N VAL A 124 -4.91 3.98 12.65
CA VAL A 124 -4.19 4.80 13.64
C VAL A 124 -2.71 4.93 13.24
N SER A 125 -2.20 3.95 12.49
CA SER A 125 -0.86 3.97 11.92
C SER A 125 -0.61 5.16 11.00
N TYR A 126 -1.59 5.60 10.20
CA TYR A 126 -1.44 6.79 9.36
C TYR A 126 -1.37 8.09 10.16
N PHE A 127 -2.12 8.16 11.27
CA PHE A 127 -2.01 9.31 12.17
C PHE A 127 -0.60 9.40 12.77
N TRP A 128 -0.08 8.29 13.29
CA TRP A 128 1.27 8.24 13.84
C TRP A 128 2.35 8.46 12.79
N LEU A 129 2.20 7.88 11.59
CA LEU A 129 3.10 8.11 10.47
C LEU A 129 3.09 9.59 10.06
N GLY A 130 1.93 10.23 10.04
CA GLY A 130 1.81 11.68 9.79
C GLY A 130 2.48 12.53 10.87
N VAL A 131 2.33 12.16 12.13
CA VAL A 131 3.00 12.83 13.27
C VAL A 131 4.52 12.63 13.18
N GLU A 132 4.98 11.41 12.93
CA GLU A 132 6.41 11.10 12.78
C GLU A 132 7.02 11.84 11.58
N HIS A 133 6.31 11.87 10.45
CA HIS A 133 6.74 12.62 9.26
C HIS A 133 6.83 14.12 9.54
N LEU A 134 5.85 14.67 10.25
CA LEU A 134 5.85 16.08 10.65
C LEU A 134 7.02 16.42 11.59
N LEU A 135 7.30 15.54 12.57
CA LEU A 135 8.37 15.73 13.55
C LEU A 135 9.76 15.47 12.98
N SER A 136 9.90 14.56 12.01
CA SER A 136 11.18 14.28 11.33
C SER A 136 11.55 15.34 10.29
N GLY A 137 10.57 16.08 9.77
CA GLY A 137 10.77 17.17 8.83
C GLY A 137 11.12 18.50 9.53
N ILE A 138 12.32 18.61 10.14
CA ILE A 138 12.77 19.82 10.86
C ILE A 138 12.63 21.07 9.98
N ASP A 139 12.96 21.00 8.70
CA ASP A 139 12.84 22.10 7.75
C ASP A 139 11.38 22.55 7.57
N HIS A 140 10.46 21.59 7.54
CA HIS A 140 9.03 21.87 7.44
C HIS A 140 8.49 22.51 8.73
N MET A 141 8.92 22.05 9.88
CA MET A 141 8.59 22.64 11.18
C MET A 141 9.11 24.08 11.28
N LEU A 142 10.34 24.33 10.88
CA LEU A 142 10.92 25.68 10.87
C LEU A 142 10.18 26.62 9.90
N PHE A 143 9.74 26.09 8.74
CA PHE A 143 8.93 26.86 7.79
C PHE A 143 7.58 27.24 8.39
N VAL A 144 6.87 26.31 9.01
CA VAL A 144 5.57 26.58 9.66
C VAL A 144 5.74 27.57 10.83
N PHE A 145 6.78 27.41 11.66
CA PHE A 145 7.10 28.39 12.71
C PHE A 145 7.45 29.76 12.14
N GLY A 146 8.22 29.81 11.06
CA GLY A 146 8.53 31.06 10.36
C GLY A 146 7.28 31.79 9.87
N LEU A 147 6.33 31.04 9.30
CA LEU A 147 5.03 31.61 8.90
C LEU A 147 4.21 32.10 10.10
N LEU A 148 4.20 31.37 11.21
CA LEU A 148 3.53 31.79 12.45
C LEU A 148 4.10 33.09 13.02
N PHE A 149 5.42 33.28 12.95
CA PHE A 149 6.06 34.53 13.36
C PHE A 149 5.82 35.67 12.39
N LEU A 150 5.65 35.38 11.09
CA LEU A 150 5.38 36.41 10.06
C LEU A 150 3.96 36.95 10.14
N VAL A 151 3.00 36.12 10.57
CA VAL A 151 1.58 36.51 10.76
C VAL A 151 1.43 37.09 12.16
N SER A 152 1.50 38.40 12.25
CA SER A 152 1.32 39.15 13.50
C SER A 152 -0.12 39.03 14.00
N GLY A 153 -0.36 38.06 14.89
CA GLY A 153 -1.60 37.84 15.62
C GLY A 153 -2.35 36.57 15.22
N ALA A 154 -2.49 35.67 16.18
CA ALA A 154 -3.20 34.38 16.01
C ALA A 154 -4.66 34.55 15.52
N ILE A 155 -5.28 35.71 15.75
CA ILE A 155 -6.65 36.03 15.30
C ILE A 155 -6.72 36.24 13.79
N ASN A 156 -5.66 36.71 13.16
CA ASN A 156 -5.62 36.92 11.71
C ASN A 156 -5.39 35.62 10.94
N LEU A 157 -4.80 34.60 11.57
CA LEU A 157 -4.60 33.28 11.01
C LEU A 157 -5.92 32.53 10.76
N VAL A 158 -6.94 32.79 11.58
CA VAL A 158 -8.26 32.13 11.47
C VAL A 158 -9.17 32.86 10.45
N LYS A 159 -8.80 34.06 10.02
CA LYS A 159 -9.59 34.88 9.07
C LYS A 159 -9.13 34.75 7.61
N THR A 160 -8.02 34.07 7.35
CA THR A 160 -7.49 33.80 6.02
C THR A 160 -7.83 32.39 5.60
#